data_d5442a7c99dea79436b8cf7145442ceb
#
_entry.id   d5442a7c99dea79436b8cf7145442ceb
#
_cell.length_a   1.000
_cell.length_b   1.000
_cell.length_c   1.000
_cell.angle_alpha   90.00
_cell.angle_beta   90.00
_cell.angle_gamma   90.00
#
_symmetry.space_group_name_H-M   'P 1'
#
loop_
_entity.id
_entity.type
_entity.pdbx_description
1 polymer ?
#
loop_
_entity_poly.entity_id
_entity_poly.type
_entity_poly.pdbx_seq_one_letter_code
_entity_poly.pdbx_strand_id
1 'polypeptide(L)'
;MSAKRIETNKCKLILLRGNSGSGKTTLAHMLQHKLDRGTLVISQDVIRRDMLWARDTKDGPAVPLLINLVQYGRQHCEYVILEGILFPETYEELFRCIQAEYSAEDIHAYYYDIPFEETLRRHETKPNRADFGPEAMRDWWKEKDYIGYLPEKILTQTMTLEDAGARILADVQAR
;
A
#
# COMPACT_ATOMS: atom_id res chain seq x y z
N MET A 1 13.91 -3.84 -29.53
CA MET A 1 14.37 -3.50 -28.16
C MET A 1 14.06 -4.69 -27.27
N SER A 2 15.09 -5.43 -26.85
CA SER A 2 14.93 -6.63 -26.03
C SER A 2 14.52 -6.20 -24.61
N ALA A 3 13.33 -6.61 -24.17
CA ALA A 3 12.95 -6.47 -22.78
C ALA A 3 13.93 -7.27 -21.92
N LYS A 4 14.71 -6.59 -21.09
CA LYS A 4 15.60 -7.22 -20.12
C LYS A 4 14.69 -8.07 -19.21
N ARG A 5 14.77 -9.39 -19.33
CA ARG A 5 14.11 -10.30 -18.41
C ARG A 5 14.73 -10.05 -17.04
N ILE A 6 13.99 -9.41 -16.15
CA ILE A 6 14.42 -9.20 -14.76
C ILE A 6 14.57 -10.60 -14.16
N GLU A 7 15.73 -10.89 -13.58
CA GLU A 7 15.89 -12.12 -12.80
C GLU A 7 14.82 -12.12 -11.73
N THR A 8 13.94 -13.12 -11.74
CA THR A 8 12.71 -13.20 -10.93
C THR A 8 12.95 -13.13 -9.40
N ASN A 9 14.20 -13.09 -8.98
CA ASN A 9 14.63 -13.12 -7.57
C ASN A 9 14.90 -11.74 -6.94
N LYS A 10 14.60 -10.63 -7.61
CA LYS A 10 15.00 -9.29 -7.12
C LYS A 10 13.84 -8.29 -6.95
N CYS A 11 12.59 -8.69 -7.18
CA CYS A 11 11.47 -7.77 -7.02
C CYS A 11 11.16 -7.56 -5.54
N LYS A 12 11.18 -6.32 -5.07
CA LYS A 12 10.82 -5.93 -3.70
C LYS A 12 9.41 -5.37 -3.64
N LEU A 13 8.65 -5.83 -2.67
CA LEU A 13 7.30 -5.35 -2.39
C LEU A 13 7.33 -4.35 -1.23
N ILE A 14 6.80 -3.16 -1.46
CA ILE A 14 6.53 -2.14 -0.45
C ILE A 14 5.03 -2.14 -0.20
N LEU A 15 4.60 -2.54 0.99
CA LEU A 15 3.21 -2.53 1.41
C LEU A 15 2.96 -1.34 2.32
N LEU A 16 2.05 -0.44 1.92
CA LEU A 16 1.68 0.76 2.68
C LEU A 16 0.24 0.65 3.14
N ARG A 17 0.02 0.42 4.43
CA ARG A 17 -1.30 0.30 5.04
C ARG A 17 -1.59 1.38 6.07
N GLY A 18 -2.84 1.49 6.44
CA GLY A 18 -3.35 2.42 7.47
C GLY A 18 -4.69 3.04 7.06
N ASN A 19 -5.32 3.71 7.99
CA ASN A 19 -6.65 4.29 7.82
C ASN A 19 -6.73 5.35 6.70
N SER A 20 -7.95 5.68 6.28
CA SER A 20 -8.20 6.76 5.31
C SER A 20 -7.59 8.08 5.82
N GLY A 21 -7.05 8.89 4.93
CA GLY A 21 -6.42 10.18 5.31
C GLY A 21 -4.99 10.08 5.84
N SER A 22 -4.40 8.89 5.99
CA SER A 22 -3.05 8.74 6.58
C SER A 22 -1.89 9.22 5.70
N GLY A 23 -2.07 9.36 4.38
CA GLY A 23 -1.02 9.83 3.47
C GLY A 23 -0.36 8.74 2.61
N LYS A 24 -0.86 7.51 2.63
CA LYS A 24 -0.33 6.36 1.88
C LYS A 24 -0.11 6.64 0.39
N THR A 25 -1.13 7.14 -0.28
CA THR A 25 -1.10 7.43 -1.73
C THR A 25 -0.04 8.47 -2.08
N THR A 26 0.07 9.53 -1.26
CA THR A 26 1.11 10.55 -1.46
C THR A 26 2.51 9.96 -1.30
N LEU A 27 2.70 9.13 -0.28
CA LEU A 27 3.96 8.43 -0.04
C LEU A 27 4.28 7.44 -1.16
N ALA A 28 3.30 6.67 -1.62
CA ALA A 28 3.46 5.73 -2.72
C ALA A 28 3.96 6.41 -4.00
N HIS A 29 3.34 7.53 -4.38
CA HIS A 29 3.77 8.29 -5.56
C HIS A 29 5.15 8.93 -5.38
N MET A 30 5.45 9.47 -4.20
CA MET A 30 6.79 9.99 -3.94
C MET A 30 7.86 8.89 -4.06
N LEU A 31 7.62 7.72 -3.48
CA LEU A 31 8.52 6.57 -3.59
C LEU A 31 8.68 6.11 -5.04
N GLN A 32 7.59 6.03 -5.80
CA GLN A 32 7.62 5.67 -7.22
C GLN A 32 8.56 6.59 -8.02
N HIS A 33 8.54 7.90 -7.75
CA HIS A 33 9.41 8.86 -8.44
C HIS A 33 10.87 8.82 -7.95
N LYS A 34 11.13 8.34 -6.74
CA LYS A 34 12.48 8.20 -6.17
C LYS A 34 13.12 6.83 -6.46
N LEU A 35 12.32 5.80 -6.66
CA LEU A 35 12.73 4.51 -7.20
C LEU A 35 12.88 4.63 -8.72
N ASP A 36 13.19 3.58 -9.41
CA ASP A 36 13.43 3.70 -10.85
C ASP A 36 12.13 3.59 -11.68
N ARG A 37 12.21 3.97 -12.97
CA ARG A 37 11.12 3.79 -13.94
C ARG A 37 10.77 2.30 -14.03
N GLY A 38 9.48 2.00 -14.13
CA GLY A 38 8.98 0.62 -14.09
C GLY A 38 8.60 0.14 -12.69
N THR A 39 8.70 1.01 -11.66
CA THR A 39 8.08 0.77 -10.35
C THR A 39 6.56 0.75 -10.47
N LEU A 40 5.93 -0.37 -10.17
CA LEU A 40 4.48 -0.55 -10.22
C LEU A 40 3.83 -0.02 -8.93
N VAL A 41 2.93 0.94 -9.06
CA VAL A 41 2.04 1.35 -7.93
C VAL A 41 0.68 0.71 -8.11
N ILE A 42 0.23 0.00 -7.09
CA ILE A 42 -1.07 -0.67 -7.00
C ILE A 42 -1.87 0.03 -5.88
N SER A 43 -2.85 0.85 -6.26
CA SER A 43 -3.76 1.50 -5.32
C SER A 43 -5.05 0.70 -5.21
N GLN A 44 -5.33 0.15 -4.02
CA GLN A 44 -6.56 -0.59 -3.74
C GLN A 44 -7.80 0.27 -4.01
N ASP A 45 -7.76 1.54 -3.63
CA ASP A 45 -8.89 2.44 -3.79
C ASP A 45 -9.20 2.74 -5.27
N VAL A 46 -8.16 2.96 -6.10
CA VAL A 46 -8.31 3.14 -7.56
C VAL A 46 -8.89 1.88 -8.20
N ILE A 47 -8.35 0.71 -7.85
CA ILE A 47 -8.84 -0.56 -8.41
C ILE A 47 -10.31 -0.77 -8.04
N ARG A 48 -10.64 -0.62 -6.77
CA ARG A 48 -11.99 -0.87 -6.27
C ARG A 48 -13.01 0.17 -6.77
N ARG A 49 -12.68 1.46 -6.70
CA ARG A 49 -13.61 2.55 -6.99
C ARG A 49 -13.66 2.91 -8.46
N ASP A 50 -12.49 3.10 -9.09
CA ASP A 50 -12.41 3.69 -10.42
C ASP A 50 -12.42 2.61 -11.52
N MET A 51 -11.72 1.48 -11.29
CA MET A 51 -11.65 0.42 -12.28
C MET A 51 -12.83 -0.55 -12.22
N LEU A 52 -13.27 -0.95 -11.01
CA LEU A 52 -14.29 -2.00 -10.83
C LEU A 52 -15.64 -1.48 -10.36
N TRP A 53 -15.71 -0.27 -9.81
CA TRP A 53 -16.94 0.27 -9.20
C TRP A 53 -17.55 -0.72 -8.18
N ALA A 54 -16.70 -1.34 -7.34
CA ALA A 54 -17.07 -2.45 -6.47
C ALA A 54 -17.07 -2.04 -4.99
N ARG A 55 -17.85 -2.79 -4.18
CA ARG A 55 -17.79 -2.71 -2.71
C ARG A 55 -16.52 -3.38 -2.19
N ASP A 56 -16.10 -2.96 -0.99
CA ASP A 56 -14.95 -3.52 -0.29
C ASP A 56 -15.38 -4.77 0.50
N THR A 57 -15.32 -5.93 -0.14
CA THR A 57 -15.76 -7.21 0.44
C THR A 57 -14.74 -8.31 0.15
N LYS A 58 -14.67 -9.30 1.06
CA LYS A 58 -13.74 -10.44 0.96
C LYS A 58 -13.88 -11.21 -0.37
N ASP A 59 -15.11 -11.41 -0.83
CA ASP A 59 -15.42 -12.16 -2.07
C ASP A 59 -15.58 -11.20 -3.27
N GLY A 60 -15.17 -9.94 -3.11
CA GLY A 60 -15.29 -8.93 -4.15
C GLY A 60 -14.26 -9.07 -5.26
N PRO A 61 -14.53 -8.49 -6.46
CA PRO A 61 -13.65 -8.60 -7.61
C PRO A 61 -12.31 -7.88 -7.44
N ALA A 62 -12.15 -7.04 -6.42
CA ALA A 62 -10.91 -6.31 -6.17
C ALA A 62 -9.78 -7.24 -5.69
N VAL A 63 -10.11 -8.26 -4.86
CA VAL A 63 -9.10 -9.18 -4.30
C VAL A 63 -8.36 -9.95 -5.40
N PRO A 64 -9.03 -10.68 -6.33
CA PRO A 64 -8.34 -11.41 -7.38
C PRO A 64 -7.59 -10.48 -8.35
N LEU A 65 -8.09 -9.27 -8.62
CA LEU A 65 -7.36 -8.32 -9.48
C LEU A 65 -6.08 -7.80 -8.80
N LEU A 66 -6.13 -7.50 -7.50
CA LEU A 66 -4.94 -7.12 -6.73
C LEU A 66 -3.90 -8.25 -6.71
N ILE A 67 -4.33 -9.50 -6.53
CA ILE A 67 -3.45 -10.69 -6.60
C ILE A 67 -2.75 -10.75 -7.96
N ASN A 68 -3.51 -10.65 -9.06
CA ASN A 68 -2.95 -10.68 -10.41
C ASN A 68 -1.93 -9.55 -10.64
N LEU A 69 -2.20 -8.34 -10.12
CA LEU A 69 -1.27 -7.21 -10.27
C LEU A 69 0.00 -7.38 -9.43
N VAL A 70 -0.11 -7.94 -8.23
CA VAL A 70 1.05 -8.26 -7.39
C VAL A 70 1.92 -9.33 -8.05
N GLN A 71 1.33 -10.38 -8.62
CA GLN A 71 2.03 -11.43 -9.37
C GLN A 71 2.66 -10.89 -10.65
N TYR A 72 1.94 -10.04 -11.39
CA TYR A 72 2.50 -9.35 -12.55
C TYR A 72 3.73 -8.52 -12.17
N GLY A 73 3.61 -7.72 -11.10
CA GLY A 73 4.71 -6.89 -10.62
C GLY A 73 5.92 -7.72 -10.21
N ARG A 74 5.71 -8.85 -9.52
CA ARG A 74 6.76 -9.79 -9.14
C ARG A 74 7.58 -10.29 -10.34
N GLN A 75 6.93 -10.46 -11.49
CA GLN A 75 7.56 -11.00 -12.71
C GLN A 75 8.21 -9.92 -13.59
N HIS A 76 7.74 -8.67 -13.51
CA HIS A 76 8.05 -7.64 -14.50
C HIS A 76 8.68 -6.36 -13.93
N CYS A 77 8.64 -6.16 -12.60
CA CYS A 77 9.10 -4.94 -11.96
C CYS A 77 10.22 -5.21 -10.96
N GLU A 78 11.08 -4.24 -10.74
CA GLU A 78 12.07 -4.28 -9.66
C GLU A 78 11.42 -3.91 -8.31
N TYR A 79 10.45 -2.99 -8.34
CA TYR A 79 9.70 -2.57 -7.17
C TYR A 79 8.20 -2.60 -7.44
N VAL A 80 7.44 -3.10 -6.46
CA VAL A 80 5.99 -3.03 -6.40
C VAL A 80 5.60 -2.27 -5.14
N ILE A 81 4.77 -1.25 -5.27
CA ILE A 81 4.20 -0.50 -4.14
C ILE A 81 2.70 -0.80 -4.12
N LEU A 82 2.26 -1.52 -3.11
CA LEU A 82 0.84 -1.79 -2.86
C LEU A 82 0.37 -0.90 -1.72
N GLU A 83 -0.65 -0.06 -1.97
CA GLU A 83 -1.17 0.84 -0.96
C GLU A 83 -2.69 0.74 -0.81
N GLY A 84 -3.17 0.92 0.40
CA GLY A 84 -4.60 0.93 0.71
C GLY A 84 -4.89 0.80 2.20
N ILE A 85 -6.17 0.83 2.56
CA ILE A 85 -6.59 0.45 3.91
C ILE A 85 -6.30 -1.04 4.12
N LEU A 86 -6.75 -1.88 3.19
CA LEU A 86 -6.45 -3.31 3.11
C LEU A 86 -6.68 -4.03 4.44
N PHE A 87 -7.93 -4.05 4.91
CA PHE A 87 -8.31 -4.73 6.14
C PHE A 87 -7.85 -6.21 6.13
N PRO A 88 -7.15 -6.69 7.17
CA PRO A 88 -6.58 -8.04 7.20
C PRO A 88 -7.59 -9.15 6.92
N GLU A 89 -8.81 -9.03 7.44
CA GLU A 89 -9.87 -10.02 7.24
C GLU A 89 -10.40 -10.06 5.79
N THR A 90 -10.49 -8.88 5.15
CA THR A 90 -10.98 -8.76 3.77
C THR A 90 -9.94 -9.21 2.76
N TYR A 91 -8.68 -8.89 3.01
CA TYR A 91 -7.56 -9.11 2.08
C TYR A 91 -6.61 -10.23 2.50
N GLU A 92 -7.07 -11.16 3.35
CA GLU A 92 -6.27 -12.29 3.84
C GLU A 92 -5.65 -13.10 2.69
N GLU A 93 -6.43 -13.39 1.63
CA GLU A 93 -5.96 -14.15 0.46
C GLU A 93 -4.84 -13.41 -0.28
N LEU A 94 -4.96 -12.08 -0.44
CA LEU A 94 -3.91 -11.25 -1.03
C LEU A 94 -2.61 -11.32 -0.21
N PHE A 95 -2.70 -11.23 1.13
CA PHE A 95 -1.51 -11.29 1.98
C PHE A 95 -0.86 -12.69 1.98
N ARG A 96 -1.66 -13.75 1.92
CA ARG A 96 -1.14 -15.11 1.74
C ARG A 96 -0.43 -15.28 0.40
N CYS A 97 -1.00 -14.72 -0.68
CA CYS A 97 -0.35 -14.69 -1.99
C CYS A 97 0.99 -13.95 -1.93
N ILE A 98 1.04 -12.77 -1.29
CA ILE A 98 2.29 -12.01 -1.12
C ILE A 98 3.35 -12.85 -0.40
N GLN A 99 3.00 -13.55 0.69
CA GLN A 99 3.95 -14.41 1.41
C GLN A 99 4.41 -15.63 0.61
N ALA A 100 3.59 -16.11 -0.31
CA ALA A 100 3.95 -17.23 -1.19
C ALA A 100 4.83 -16.80 -2.37
N GLU A 101 4.63 -15.59 -2.89
CA GLU A 101 5.31 -15.09 -4.09
C GLU A 101 6.63 -14.36 -3.79
N TYR A 102 6.75 -13.72 -2.62
CA TYR A 102 7.92 -12.93 -2.23
C TYR A 102 8.65 -13.58 -1.06
N SER A 103 9.98 -13.51 -1.06
CA SER A 103 10.74 -13.88 0.13
C SER A 103 10.49 -12.90 1.28
N ALA A 104 10.63 -13.34 2.52
CA ALA A 104 10.39 -12.48 3.68
C ALA A 104 11.29 -11.22 3.70
N GLU A 105 12.49 -11.31 3.15
CA GLU A 105 13.45 -10.21 3.04
C GLU A 105 13.08 -9.18 1.95
N ASP A 106 12.25 -9.58 0.96
CA ASP A 106 11.77 -8.72 -0.13
C ASP A 106 10.42 -8.06 0.18
N ILE A 107 9.79 -8.39 1.33
CA ILE A 107 8.54 -7.78 1.79
C ILE A 107 8.86 -6.67 2.80
N HIS A 108 8.60 -5.43 2.42
CA HIS A 108 8.77 -4.25 3.26
C HIS A 108 7.40 -3.67 3.58
N ALA A 109 6.81 -4.10 4.70
CA ALA A 109 5.47 -3.66 5.12
C ALA A 109 5.52 -2.54 6.13
N TYR A 110 4.63 -1.55 5.94
CA TYR A 110 4.52 -0.36 6.79
C TYR A 110 3.05 -0.07 7.09
N TYR A 111 2.78 0.32 8.33
CA TYR A 111 1.46 0.74 8.79
C TYR A 111 1.51 2.17 9.33
N TYR A 112 0.64 3.05 8.83
CA TYR A 112 0.43 4.39 9.38
C TYR A 112 -0.44 4.29 10.63
N ASP A 113 0.20 4.25 11.81
CA ASP A 113 -0.46 4.33 13.11
C ASP A 113 -0.52 5.79 13.55
N ILE A 114 -1.57 6.47 13.14
CA ILE A 114 -1.81 7.89 13.43
C ILE A 114 -3.21 8.09 14.00
N PRO A 115 -3.40 9.05 14.93
CA PRO A 115 -4.71 9.31 15.53
C PRO A 115 -5.77 9.72 14.51
N PHE A 116 -7.03 9.44 14.83
CA PHE A 116 -8.16 9.79 13.96
C PHE A 116 -8.21 11.28 13.62
N GLU A 117 -7.99 12.14 14.61
CA GLU A 117 -8.01 13.60 14.47
C GLU A 117 -6.95 14.07 13.46
N GLU A 118 -5.79 13.43 13.44
CA GLU A 118 -4.75 13.75 12.46
C GLU A 118 -5.13 13.30 11.05
N THR A 119 -5.84 12.18 10.91
CA THR A 119 -6.34 11.75 9.59
C THR A 119 -7.39 12.70 9.05
N LEU A 120 -8.26 13.25 9.90
CA LEU A 120 -9.23 14.29 9.52
C LEU A 120 -8.51 15.55 9.04
N ARG A 121 -7.54 16.04 9.81
CA ARG A 121 -6.74 17.21 9.44
C ARG A 121 -6.04 17.04 8.09
N ARG A 122 -5.46 15.87 7.83
CA ARG A 122 -4.84 15.56 6.54
C ARG A 122 -5.86 15.42 5.41
N HIS A 123 -7.05 14.89 5.72
CA HIS A 123 -8.12 14.76 4.72
C HIS A 123 -8.61 16.12 4.22
N GLU A 124 -8.71 17.13 5.07
CA GLU A 124 -9.11 18.50 4.71
C GLU A 124 -8.21 19.14 3.65
N THR A 125 -6.95 18.72 3.57
CA THR A 125 -5.99 19.23 2.57
C THR A 125 -6.09 18.54 1.21
N LYS A 126 -6.91 17.47 1.08
CA LYS A 126 -7.00 16.71 -0.16
C LYS A 126 -7.93 17.34 -1.20
N PRO A 127 -7.65 17.17 -2.51
CA PRO A 127 -8.55 17.62 -3.57
C PRO A 127 -9.95 16.98 -3.50
N ASN A 128 -10.02 15.72 -3.08
CA ASN A 128 -11.25 14.93 -2.98
C ASN A 128 -11.91 14.97 -1.59
N ARG A 129 -11.64 16.01 -0.78
CA ARG A 129 -12.23 16.15 0.56
C ARG A 129 -13.77 16.21 0.58
N ALA A 130 -14.38 16.55 -0.55
CA ALA A 130 -15.83 16.62 -0.68
C ALA A 130 -16.51 15.26 -0.97
N ASP A 131 -15.75 14.22 -1.31
CA ASP A 131 -16.29 12.92 -1.69
C ASP A 131 -16.89 12.16 -0.49
N PHE A 132 -16.34 12.39 0.70
CA PHE A 132 -16.81 11.82 1.96
C PHE A 132 -16.37 12.65 3.17
N GLY A 133 -17.21 12.68 4.19
CA GLY A 133 -17.00 13.49 5.41
C GLY A 133 -16.39 12.68 6.58
N PRO A 134 -16.24 13.36 7.74
CA PRO A 134 -15.70 12.76 8.97
C PRO A 134 -16.47 11.54 9.47
N GLU A 135 -17.81 11.51 9.30
CA GLU A 135 -18.65 10.38 9.73
C GLU A 135 -18.28 9.11 8.96
N ALA A 136 -18.21 9.18 7.64
CA ALA A 136 -17.81 8.05 6.81
C ALA A 136 -16.38 7.58 7.14
N MET A 137 -15.46 8.51 7.41
CA MET A 137 -14.10 8.17 7.84
C MET A 137 -14.09 7.45 9.18
N ARG A 138 -14.98 7.83 10.12
CA ARG A 138 -15.09 7.17 11.41
C ARG A 138 -15.67 5.76 11.30
N ASP A 139 -16.63 5.55 10.43
CA ASP A 139 -17.21 4.22 10.18
C ASP A 139 -16.16 3.22 9.61
N TRP A 140 -15.20 3.72 8.87
CA TRP A 140 -14.10 2.90 8.30
C TRP A 140 -12.86 2.86 9.19
N TRP A 141 -12.86 3.60 10.31
CA TRP A 141 -11.71 3.67 11.20
C TRP A 141 -11.53 2.37 11.98
N LYS A 142 -10.32 1.83 11.94
CA LYS A 142 -9.87 0.76 12.83
C LYS A 142 -8.58 1.16 13.49
N GLU A 143 -8.55 1.13 14.83
CA GLU A 143 -7.34 1.40 15.59
C GLU A 143 -6.40 0.20 15.50
N LYS A 144 -5.11 0.46 15.16
CA LYS A 144 -4.05 -0.55 15.16
C LYS A 144 -4.40 -1.85 14.43
N ASP A 145 -5.00 -1.73 13.25
CA ASP A 145 -5.46 -2.84 12.43
C ASP A 145 -4.28 -3.55 11.73
N TYR A 146 -3.36 -4.10 12.54
CA TYR A 146 -2.17 -4.78 12.05
C TYR A 146 -2.49 -6.16 11.47
N ILE A 147 -1.67 -6.61 10.50
CA ILE A 147 -1.84 -7.95 9.88
C ILE A 147 -1.51 -9.07 10.87
N GLY A 148 -0.64 -8.83 11.84
CA GLY A 148 -0.31 -9.78 12.90
C GLY A 148 0.69 -10.88 12.51
N TYR A 149 0.57 -11.45 11.33
CA TYR A 149 1.46 -12.50 10.82
C TYR A 149 2.45 -12.00 9.75
N LEU A 150 2.39 -10.74 9.39
CA LEU A 150 3.33 -10.05 8.50
C LEU A 150 3.87 -8.84 9.27
N PRO A 151 5.18 -8.78 9.55
CA PRO A 151 5.73 -7.72 10.40
C PRO A 151 5.66 -6.37 9.69
N GLU A 152 4.84 -5.46 10.24
CA GLU A 152 4.68 -4.10 9.76
C GLU A 152 5.51 -3.12 10.60
N LYS A 153 6.33 -2.30 9.95
CA LYS A 153 7.04 -1.19 10.59
C LYS A 153 6.09 -0.01 10.73
N ILE A 154 6.08 0.63 11.89
CA ILE A 154 5.14 1.71 12.19
C ILE A 154 5.65 3.04 11.63
N LEU A 155 4.76 3.77 10.94
CA LEU A 155 4.90 5.16 10.55
C LEU A 155 3.98 6.00 11.43
N THR A 156 4.54 6.97 12.16
CA THR A 156 3.80 7.79 13.14
C THR A 156 3.43 9.16 12.57
N GLN A 157 2.54 9.86 13.27
CA GLN A 157 2.14 11.23 12.91
C GLN A 157 3.30 12.24 12.96
N THR A 158 4.35 11.97 13.74
CA THR A 158 5.51 12.84 13.87
C THR A 158 6.50 12.74 12.72
N MET A 159 6.37 11.70 11.90
CA MET A 159 7.19 11.53 10.70
C MET A 159 6.65 12.41 9.58
N THR A 160 7.51 13.22 8.98
CA THR A 160 7.18 13.91 7.73
C THR A 160 7.09 12.92 6.57
N LEU A 161 6.56 13.37 5.43
CA LEU A 161 6.54 12.58 4.20
C LEU A 161 7.96 12.18 3.78
N GLU A 162 8.89 13.10 3.89
CA GLU A 162 10.31 12.94 3.57
C GLU A 162 10.99 11.93 4.48
N ASP A 163 10.73 11.99 5.81
CA ASP A 163 11.28 11.05 6.79
C ASP A 163 10.79 9.63 6.53
N ALA A 164 9.48 9.46 6.31
CA ALA A 164 8.88 8.17 5.98
C ALA A 164 9.46 7.59 4.68
N GLY A 165 9.58 8.44 3.65
CA GLY A 165 10.18 8.05 2.38
C GLY A 165 11.65 7.68 2.49
N ALA A 166 12.46 8.47 3.19
CA ALA A 166 13.89 8.19 3.40
C ALA A 166 14.09 6.86 4.15
N ARG A 167 13.29 6.60 5.19
CA ARG A 167 13.31 5.34 5.93
C ARG A 167 13.02 4.15 5.03
N ILE A 168 11.94 4.22 4.23
CA ILE A 168 11.54 3.14 3.33
C ILE A 168 12.61 2.91 2.26
N LEU A 169 13.13 3.97 1.64
CA LEU A 169 14.20 3.85 0.66
C LEU A 169 15.46 3.19 1.24
N ALA A 170 15.86 3.57 2.46
CA ALA A 170 16.98 2.93 3.14
C ALA A 170 16.73 1.43 3.38
N ASP A 171 15.52 1.07 3.83
CA ASP A 171 15.14 -0.32 4.08
C ASP A 171 15.16 -1.18 2.80
N VAL A 172 14.61 -0.67 1.69
CA VAL A 172 14.52 -1.44 0.44
C VAL A 172 15.83 -1.47 -0.35
N GLN A 173 16.76 -0.54 -0.10
CA GLN A 173 18.07 -0.48 -0.74
C GLN A 173 19.18 -1.15 0.10
N ALA A 174 18.88 -1.50 1.35
CA ALA A 174 19.78 -2.33 2.15
C ALA A 174 20.02 -3.68 1.44
N ARG A 175 21.32 -4.06 1.36
CA ARG A 175 21.76 -5.32 0.74
C ARG A 175 21.79 -6.43 1.77
#